data_07008cc62029af50c1b2a42f5a10d5f3
#
_entry.id   07008cc62029af50c1b2a42f5a10d5f3
#
_cell.length_a   1.000
_cell.length_b   1.000
_cell.length_c   1.000
_cell.angle_alpha   90.00
_cell.angle_beta   90.00
_cell.angle_gamma   90.00
#
_symmetry.space_group_name_H-M   'P 1'
#
loop_
_entity.id
_entity.type
_entity.pdbx_description
1 polymer ?
#
loop_
_entity_poly.entity_id
_entity_poly.type
_entity_poly.pdbx_seq_one_letter_code
_entity_poly.pdbx_strand_id
1 'polypeptide(L)'
;FMNLFTGGNKGPKEGNKIKYQYCTAIPIGTAIAQSFNTELAEMYGDIVGSEMEMFGVHLWLAPALNIHRSIRCGRNFEYFSEDPLISGLMAAAITEGVQKHPGCGTTIKHYAANNKELNRYTNDSQVSERAMREIYTKGFGICVNKAQPHAVMTSYNLLNGTHTAEHKGLIEDILRAEYGYEGIVMT
;
A
#
# COMPACT_ATOMS: atom_id res chain seq x y z
N PHE A 1 5.02 7.39 15.38
CA PHE A 1 4.95 6.13 14.62
C PHE A 1 5.56 6.25 13.22
N MET A 2 5.34 7.34 12.50
CA MET A 2 6.02 7.60 11.21
C MET A 2 7.55 7.68 11.34
N ASN A 3 8.07 8.21 12.44
CA ASN A 3 9.52 8.28 12.68
C ASN A 3 10.22 6.92 12.80
N LEU A 4 9.49 5.85 13.02
CA LEU A 4 10.05 4.49 13.12
C LEU A 4 10.38 3.89 11.74
N PHE A 5 9.66 4.33 10.70
CA PHE A 5 9.83 3.82 9.33
C PHE A 5 10.63 4.74 8.40
N THR A 6 10.71 6.01 8.71
CA THR A 6 11.45 6.99 7.90
C THR A 6 12.86 7.27 8.38
N GLY A 7 13.33 6.55 9.41
CA GLY A 7 14.67 6.75 9.96
C GLY A 7 14.91 8.18 10.44
N GLY A 8 13.90 8.80 11.05
CA GLY A 8 13.95 10.15 11.60
C GLY A 8 14.68 11.09 10.65
N ASN A 9 14.03 11.53 9.59
CA ASN A 9 14.68 12.37 8.60
C ASN A 9 15.14 13.67 9.31
N LYS A 10 16.39 13.67 9.73
CA LYS A 10 17.07 14.91 10.12
C LYS A 10 17.21 15.68 8.82
N GLY A 11 16.30 16.61 8.58
CA GLY A 11 16.33 17.46 7.41
C GLY A 11 17.72 18.07 7.17
N PRO A 12 17.96 18.65 5.99
CA PRO A 12 19.27 19.18 5.65
C PRO A 12 19.78 20.11 6.75
N LYS A 13 20.99 19.86 7.20
CA LYS A 13 21.66 20.72 8.18
C LYS A 13 22.06 22.01 7.48
N GLU A 14 21.50 23.12 7.90
CA GLU A 14 22.00 24.44 7.55
C GLU A 14 22.78 24.96 8.76
N GLY A 15 24.09 24.92 8.67
CA GLY A 15 24.97 25.12 9.83
C GLY A 15 24.73 24.00 10.88
N ASN A 16 24.74 24.36 12.16
CA ASN A 16 24.50 23.41 13.27
C ASN A 16 23.02 23.25 13.67
N LYS A 17 22.06 23.77 12.87
CA LYS A 17 20.63 23.68 13.18
C LYS A 17 19.97 22.54 12.43
N ILE A 18 19.26 21.70 13.18
CA ILE A 18 18.40 20.64 12.61
C ILE A 18 17.09 21.31 12.18
N LYS A 19 16.74 21.22 10.89
CA LYS A 19 15.41 21.58 10.41
C LYS A 19 14.48 20.38 10.59
N TYR A 20 13.34 20.61 11.21
CA TYR A 20 12.29 19.60 11.37
C TYR A 20 11.22 19.82 10.31
N GLN A 21 10.70 18.72 9.78
CA GLN A 21 9.61 18.69 8.84
C GLN A 21 8.44 18.00 9.52
N TYR A 22 7.30 18.65 9.53
CA TYR A 22 6.07 18.15 10.17
C TYR A 22 5.06 17.82 9.09
N CYS A 23 4.42 16.65 9.22
CA CYS A 23 3.32 16.22 8.38
C CYS A 23 2.01 16.22 9.17
N THR A 24 0.89 16.32 8.47
CA THR A 24 -0.44 16.22 9.07
C THR A 24 -0.63 14.84 9.71
N ALA A 25 -1.13 14.82 10.93
CA ALA A 25 -1.51 13.58 11.60
C ALA A 25 -2.88 13.12 11.06
N ILE A 26 -2.83 12.21 10.11
CA ILE A 26 -4.01 11.61 9.48
C ILE A 26 -4.44 10.33 10.21
N PRO A 27 -5.74 9.93 10.14
CA PRO A 27 -6.21 8.68 10.72
C PRO A 27 -5.51 7.44 10.12
N ILE A 28 -5.47 6.35 10.88
CA ILE A 28 -4.96 5.06 10.38
C ILE A 28 -5.91 4.47 9.33
N GLY A 29 -5.38 3.58 8.46
CA GLY A 29 -6.13 2.98 7.37
C GLY A 29 -7.44 2.32 7.78
N THR A 30 -7.42 1.54 8.87
CA THR A 30 -8.63 0.91 9.42
C THR A 30 -9.70 1.94 9.81
N ALA A 31 -9.32 3.08 10.41
CA ALA A 31 -10.27 4.11 10.81
C ALA A 31 -10.92 4.81 9.59
N ILE A 32 -10.13 5.11 8.55
CA ILE A 32 -10.66 5.66 7.30
C ILE A 32 -11.63 4.67 6.65
N ALA A 33 -11.29 3.39 6.58
CA ALA A 33 -12.12 2.37 5.97
C ALA A 33 -13.49 2.20 6.67
N GLN A 34 -13.53 2.37 7.98
CA GLN A 34 -14.78 2.31 8.76
C GLN A 34 -15.77 3.44 8.45
N SER A 35 -15.33 4.49 7.77
CA SER A 35 -16.24 5.54 7.29
C SER A 35 -17.11 5.06 6.12
N PHE A 36 -16.69 4.04 5.39
CA PHE A 36 -17.27 3.59 4.11
C PHE A 36 -17.43 4.71 3.08
N ASN A 37 -16.64 5.77 3.20
CA ASN A 37 -16.72 6.98 2.39
C ASN A 37 -15.48 7.15 1.52
N THR A 38 -15.62 6.92 0.22
CA THR A 38 -14.52 7.05 -0.76
C THR A 38 -14.13 8.50 -1.00
N GLU A 39 -15.05 9.46 -0.87
CA GLU A 39 -14.73 10.89 -0.99
C GLU A 39 -13.80 11.34 0.14
N LEU A 40 -14.06 10.86 1.36
CA LEU A 40 -13.18 11.12 2.50
C LEU A 40 -11.80 10.49 2.29
N ALA A 41 -11.75 9.29 1.71
CA ALA A 41 -10.49 8.61 1.38
C ALA A 41 -9.71 9.36 0.29
N GLU A 42 -10.40 9.91 -0.71
CA GLU A 42 -9.78 10.75 -1.74
C GLU A 42 -9.24 12.07 -1.16
N MET A 43 -9.99 12.74 -0.29
CA MET A 43 -9.51 13.93 0.44
C MET A 43 -8.27 13.63 1.29
N TYR A 44 -8.26 12.47 1.94
CA TYR A 44 -7.07 11.99 2.66
C TYR A 44 -5.86 11.88 1.72
N GLY A 45 -6.05 11.29 0.53
CA GLY A 45 -5.02 11.20 -0.50
C GLY A 45 -4.54 12.56 -0.99
N ASP A 46 -5.45 13.51 -1.17
CA ASP A 46 -5.16 14.87 -1.60
C ASP A 46 -4.29 15.63 -0.58
N ILE A 47 -4.57 15.49 0.71
CA ILE A 47 -3.72 16.04 1.78
C ILE A 47 -2.30 15.47 1.70
N VAL A 48 -2.18 14.14 1.57
CA VAL A 48 -0.87 13.49 1.45
C VAL A 48 -0.13 13.95 0.19
N GLY A 49 -0.82 14.01 -0.95
CA GLY A 49 -0.25 14.47 -2.21
C GLY A 49 0.28 15.90 -2.15
N SER A 50 -0.46 16.80 -1.51
CA SER A 50 -0.03 18.18 -1.32
C SER A 50 1.24 18.30 -0.47
N GLU A 51 1.35 17.48 0.58
CA GLU A 51 2.56 17.43 1.40
C GLU A 51 3.73 16.78 0.64
N MET A 52 3.47 15.74 -0.17
CA MET A 52 4.50 15.13 -1.02
C MET A 52 5.08 16.14 -2.01
N GLU A 53 4.23 16.92 -2.66
CA GLU A 53 4.65 17.99 -3.58
C GLU A 53 5.50 19.05 -2.84
N MET A 54 5.02 19.52 -1.68
CA MET A 54 5.73 20.49 -0.84
C MET A 54 7.13 19.99 -0.41
N PHE A 55 7.27 18.68 -0.19
CA PHE A 55 8.50 18.07 0.33
C PHE A 55 9.40 17.46 -0.76
N GLY A 56 8.99 17.50 -2.02
CA GLY A 56 9.71 16.90 -3.13
C GLY A 56 9.75 15.37 -3.05
N VAL A 57 8.69 14.74 -2.56
CA VAL A 57 8.54 13.28 -2.48
C VAL A 57 7.73 12.82 -3.68
N HIS A 58 8.27 11.90 -4.47
CA HIS A 58 7.63 11.41 -5.70
C HIS A 58 6.83 10.13 -5.53
N LEU A 59 7.31 9.21 -4.70
CA LEU A 59 6.61 7.95 -4.41
C LEU A 59 6.34 7.80 -2.92
N TRP A 60 5.08 7.66 -2.57
CA TRP A 60 4.64 7.31 -1.23
C TRP A 60 4.48 5.80 -1.10
N LEU A 61 5.14 5.17 -0.11
CA LEU A 61 5.07 3.73 0.11
C LEU A 61 3.78 3.33 0.85
N ALA A 62 2.65 3.72 0.27
CA ALA A 62 1.28 3.45 0.70
C ALA A 62 0.34 3.72 -0.48
N PRO A 63 -0.95 3.35 -0.38
CA PRO A 63 -1.61 2.67 0.74
C PRO A 63 -1.27 1.18 0.85
N ALA A 64 -1.48 0.63 2.07
CA ALA A 64 -1.34 -0.80 2.33
C ALA A 64 -2.74 -1.43 2.43
N LEU A 65 -2.97 -2.51 1.68
CA LEU A 65 -4.32 -3.08 1.53
C LEU A 65 -4.40 -4.60 1.71
N ASN A 66 -3.48 -5.18 2.48
CA ASN A 66 -3.59 -6.58 2.85
C ASN A 66 -4.84 -6.83 3.69
N ILE A 67 -5.40 -8.03 3.57
CA ILE A 67 -6.64 -8.41 4.23
C ILE A 67 -6.45 -8.61 5.73
N HIS A 68 -7.36 -8.12 6.56
CA HIS A 68 -7.44 -8.41 7.99
C HIS A 68 -7.79 -9.88 8.21
N ARG A 69 -6.83 -10.78 8.01
CA ARG A 69 -7.03 -12.23 8.11
C ARG A 69 -6.99 -12.74 9.56
N SER A 70 -6.15 -12.11 10.37
CA SER A 70 -5.97 -12.43 11.78
C SER A 70 -5.77 -11.17 12.61
N ILE A 71 -6.44 -11.08 13.75
CA ILE A 71 -6.27 -9.99 14.71
C ILE A 71 -4.83 -9.89 15.27
N ARG A 72 -4.04 -10.95 15.12
CA ARG A 72 -2.65 -11.01 15.59
C ARG A 72 -1.64 -10.42 14.61
N CYS A 73 -2.06 -10.00 13.42
CA CYS A 73 -1.16 -9.34 12.49
C CYS A 73 -0.82 -7.94 12.98
N GLY A 74 0.46 -7.69 13.26
CA GLY A 74 0.93 -6.43 13.83
C GLY A 74 0.79 -5.21 12.92
N ARG A 75 0.41 -5.39 11.66
CA ARG A 75 0.22 -4.32 10.68
C ARG A 75 -1.23 -4.06 10.30
N ASN A 76 -2.20 -4.69 10.96
CA ASN A 76 -3.62 -4.47 10.66
C ASN A 76 -4.04 -3.00 10.78
N PHE A 77 -3.38 -2.21 11.64
CA PHE A 77 -3.69 -0.79 11.81
C PHE A 77 -3.54 0.04 10.52
N GLU A 78 -2.61 -0.32 9.65
CA GLU A 78 -2.38 0.38 8.37
C GLU A 78 -3.22 -0.20 7.22
N TYR A 79 -3.79 -1.40 7.38
CA TYR A 79 -4.68 -2.02 6.41
C TYR A 79 -6.12 -1.54 6.60
N PHE A 80 -6.99 -1.80 5.64
CA PHE A 80 -8.33 -1.24 5.62
C PHE A 80 -9.38 -2.16 6.21
N SER A 81 -9.49 -3.41 5.73
CA SER A 81 -10.61 -4.29 6.04
C SER A 81 -10.26 -5.77 5.83
N GLU A 82 -11.12 -6.64 6.32
CA GLU A 82 -11.18 -8.06 5.92
C GLU A 82 -11.82 -8.24 4.53
N ASP A 83 -12.57 -7.25 4.05
CA ASP A 83 -13.24 -7.26 2.75
C ASP A 83 -12.34 -6.65 1.67
N PRO A 84 -11.98 -7.42 0.62
CA PRO A 84 -11.15 -6.94 -0.48
C PRO A 84 -11.83 -5.85 -1.32
N LEU A 85 -13.16 -5.77 -1.34
CA LEU A 85 -13.87 -4.70 -2.04
C LEU A 85 -13.67 -3.37 -1.32
N ILE A 86 -13.88 -3.33 -0.01
CA ILE A 86 -13.64 -2.13 0.81
C ILE A 86 -12.17 -1.71 0.70
N SER A 87 -11.25 -2.66 0.89
CA SER A 87 -9.82 -2.39 0.81
C SER A 87 -9.41 -1.83 -0.54
N GLY A 88 -9.92 -2.39 -1.63
CA GLY A 88 -9.62 -1.94 -2.99
C GLY A 88 -10.19 -0.58 -3.31
N LEU A 89 -11.43 -0.29 -2.92
CA LEU A 89 -12.08 1.00 -3.17
C LEU A 89 -11.43 2.14 -2.38
N MET A 90 -11.10 1.90 -1.10
CA MET A 90 -10.41 2.88 -0.27
C MET A 90 -9.00 3.17 -0.80
N ALA A 91 -8.25 2.13 -1.17
CA ALA A 91 -6.93 2.29 -1.76
C ALA A 91 -6.97 3.04 -3.09
N ALA A 92 -7.97 2.77 -3.93
CA ALA A 92 -8.15 3.47 -5.19
C ALA A 92 -8.43 4.96 -4.96
N ALA A 93 -9.37 5.30 -4.09
CA ALA A 93 -9.70 6.69 -3.79
C ALA A 93 -8.51 7.47 -3.21
N ILE A 94 -7.75 6.88 -2.28
CA ILE A 94 -6.53 7.49 -1.76
C ILE A 94 -5.50 7.70 -2.88
N THR A 95 -5.34 6.71 -3.76
CA THR A 95 -4.41 6.81 -4.90
C THR A 95 -4.82 7.93 -5.85
N GLU A 96 -6.10 8.03 -6.18
CA GLU A 96 -6.65 9.12 -6.99
C GLU A 96 -6.35 10.48 -6.36
N GLY A 97 -6.57 10.62 -5.05
CA GLY A 97 -6.27 11.85 -4.31
C GLY A 97 -4.80 12.25 -4.38
N VAL A 98 -3.88 11.32 -4.11
CA VAL A 98 -2.43 11.58 -4.19
C VAL A 98 -2.00 11.96 -5.61
N GLN A 99 -2.51 11.25 -6.60
CA GLN A 99 -2.09 11.41 -8.00
C GLN A 99 -2.71 12.63 -8.71
N LYS A 100 -3.54 13.42 -8.04
CA LYS A 100 -3.92 14.78 -8.47
C LYS A 100 -2.72 15.72 -8.50
N HIS A 101 -1.70 15.45 -7.68
CA HIS A 101 -0.51 16.27 -7.54
C HIS A 101 0.56 15.82 -8.54
N PRO A 102 1.01 16.73 -9.45
CA PRO A 102 1.96 16.38 -10.50
C PRO A 102 3.27 15.81 -9.94
N GLY A 103 3.69 14.67 -10.47
CA GLY A 103 4.92 13.99 -10.05
C GLY A 103 4.81 13.22 -8.73
N CYS A 104 3.64 13.14 -8.12
CA CYS A 104 3.37 12.34 -6.94
C CYS A 104 2.63 11.06 -7.31
N GLY A 105 3.02 9.93 -6.71
CA GLY A 105 2.38 8.65 -6.94
C GLY A 105 2.36 7.76 -5.70
N THR A 106 1.49 6.78 -5.73
CA THR A 106 1.37 5.77 -4.67
C THR A 106 2.11 4.49 -5.01
N THR A 107 2.50 3.77 -3.97
CA THR A 107 3.00 2.40 -4.04
C THR A 107 2.07 1.52 -3.24
N ILE A 108 1.12 0.88 -3.89
CA ILE A 108 0.21 -0.02 -3.18
C ILE A 108 0.93 -1.29 -2.73
N LYS A 109 0.63 -1.75 -1.51
CA LYS A 109 1.42 -2.81 -0.86
C LYS A 109 0.57 -3.64 0.12
N HIS A 110 0.99 -4.83 0.51
CA HIS A 110 2.12 -5.63 0.04
C HIS A 110 1.58 -6.75 -0.82
N TYR A 111 1.98 -6.84 -2.05
CA TYR A 111 1.47 -7.78 -3.04
C TYR A 111 2.25 -9.11 -3.00
N ALA A 112 1.69 -10.21 -2.47
CA ALA A 112 0.38 -10.36 -1.86
C ALA A 112 0.43 -11.28 -0.63
N ALA A 113 -0.70 -11.39 0.06
CA ALA A 113 -0.91 -12.32 1.18
C ALA A 113 0.03 -12.13 2.38
N ASN A 114 0.47 -10.89 2.66
CA ASN A 114 1.22 -10.55 3.88
C ASN A 114 0.25 -10.33 5.05
N ASN A 115 -0.19 -11.43 5.68
CA ASN A 115 -1.16 -11.41 6.76
C ASN A 115 -0.57 -11.82 8.11
N LYS A 116 0.77 -11.91 8.20
CA LYS A 116 1.52 -12.30 9.39
C LYS A 116 2.90 -11.65 9.37
N GLU A 117 3.23 -10.93 10.44
CA GLU A 117 4.53 -10.26 10.58
C GLU A 117 5.60 -11.12 11.24
N LEU A 118 5.21 -12.07 12.10
CA LEU A 118 6.15 -12.98 12.75
C LEU A 118 6.83 -13.88 11.70
N ASN A 119 8.15 -13.82 11.62
CA ASN A 119 8.95 -14.56 10.64
C ASN A 119 8.55 -14.26 9.18
N ARG A 120 8.20 -13.02 8.86
CA ARG A 120 7.65 -12.63 7.56
C ARG A 120 8.53 -12.96 6.35
N TYR A 121 9.84 -13.08 6.52
CA TYR A 121 10.78 -13.44 5.45
C TYR A 121 10.80 -14.94 5.13
N THR A 122 10.33 -15.77 6.04
CA THR A 122 10.33 -17.24 5.90
C THR A 122 8.94 -17.85 6.02
N ASN A 123 7.91 -17.01 6.25
CA ASN A 123 6.54 -17.47 6.30
C ASN A 123 6.05 -17.79 4.88
N ASP A 124 5.50 -18.98 4.70
CA ASP A 124 4.88 -19.40 3.44
C ASP A 124 3.36 -19.35 3.56
N SER A 125 2.75 -18.44 2.82
CA SER A 125 1.30 -18.29 2.74
C SER A 125 0.73 -19.31 1.74
N GLN A 126 0.10 -20.36 2.27
CA GLN A 126 -0.55 -21.37 1.42
C GLN A 126 -1.95 -20.91 1.04
N VAL A 127 -2.17 -20.63 -0.23
CA VAL A 127 -3.39 -20.03 -0.75
C VAL A 127 -3.84 -20.75 -2.02
N SER A 128 -5.12 -21.13 -2.08
CA SER A 128 -5.70 -21.72 -3.30
C SER A 128 -5.81 -20.65 -4.41
N GLU A 129 -5.82 -21.09 -5.67
CA GLU A 129 -6.00 -20.22 -6.85
C GLU A 129 -7.27 -19.35 -6.74
N ARG A 130 -8.36 -19.93 -6.26
CA ARG A 130 -9.62 -19.21 -6.06
C ARG A 130 -9.49 -18.12 -4.99
N ALA A 131 -8.95 -18.47 -3.81
CA ALA A 131 -8.78 -17.51 -2.73
C ALA A 131 -7.80 -16.40 -3.09
N MET A 132 -6.78 -16.72 -3.90
CA MET A 132 -5.82 -15.74 -4.42
C MET A 132 -6.57 -14.63 -5.16
N ARG A 133 -7.40 -14.97 -6.13
CA ARG A 133 -8.11 -14.00 -6.97
C ARG A 133 -9.30 -13.35 -6.28
N GLU A 134 -10.05 -14.10 -5.48
CA GLU A 134 -11.28 -13.58 -4.87
C GLU A 134 -11.02 -12.74 -3.61
N ILE A 135 -9.87 -12.93 -2.94
CA ILE A 135 -9.57 -12.30 -1.66
C ILE A 135 -8.24 -11.54 -1.71
N TYR A 136 -7.11 -12.25 -1.89
CA TYR A 136 -5.80 -11.67 -1.59
C TYR A 136 -5.25 -10.72 -2.64
N THR A 137 -5.65 -10.86 -3.90
CA THR A 137 -5.24 -9.96 -4.99
C THR A 137 -6.36 -9.05 -5.48
N LYS A 138 -7.62 -9.35 -5.15
CA LYS A 138 -8.80 -8.60 -5.63
C LYS A 138 -8.75 -7.11 -5.31
N GLY A 139 -8.37 -6.73 -4.09
CA GLY A 139 -8.23 -5.32 -3.71
C GLY A 139 -7.19 -4.59 -4.56
N PHE A 140 -6.08 -5.25 -4.86
CA PHE A 140 -5.05 -4.71 -5.76
C PHE A 140 -5.59 -4.52 -7.18
N GLY A 141 -6.29 -5.52 -7.73
CA GLY A 141 -6.92 -5.42 -9.04
C GLY A 141 -7.92 -4.27 -9.12
N ILE A 142 -8.75 -4.06 -8.08
CA ILE A 142 -9.68 -2.93 -8.01
C ILE A 142 -8.92 -1.60 -8.05
N CYS A 143 -7.86 -1.46 -7.25
CA CYS A 143 -7.05 -0.25 -7.20
C CYS A 143 -6.33 0.02 -8.53
N VAL A 144 -5.74 -1.01 -9.14
CA VAL A 144 -5.09 -0.89 -10.45
C VAL A 144 -6.10 -0.42 -11.51
N ASN A 145 -7.25 -1.09 -11.61
CA ASN A 145 -8.24 -0.76 -12.64
C ASN A 145 -8.86 0.64 -12.49
N LYS A 146 -8.98 1.16 -11.25
CA LYS A 146 -9.59 2.46 -11.00
C LYS A 146 -8.60 3.62 -11.03
N ALA A 147 -7.44 3.45 -10.42
CA ALA A 147 -6.54 4.56 -10.09
C ALA A 147 -5.14 4.45 -10.69
N GLN A 148 -4.77 3.30 -11.28
CA GLN A 148 -3.44 3.09 -11.89
C GLN A 148 -2.29 3.60 -11.00
N PRO A 149 -2.02 2.99 -9.83
CA PRO A 149 -0.96 3.42 -8.94
C PRO A 149 0.41 3.39 -9.64
N HIS A 150 1.30 4.33 -9.36
CA HIS A 150 2.62 4.38 -10.00
C HIS A 150 3.48 3.17 -9.69
N ALA A 151 3.35 2.60 -8.49
CA ALA A 151 4.11 1.41 -8.10
C ALA A 151 3.26 0.39 -7.34
N VAL A 152 3.67 -0.87 -7.43
CA VAL A 152 3.20 -1.99 -6.60
C VAL A 152 4.40 -2.57 -5.87
N MET A 153 4.32 -2.69 -4.55
CA MET A 153 5.36 -3.33 -3.74
C MET A 153 4.99 -4.77 -3.43
N THR A 154 5.87 -5.71 -3.76
CA THR A 154 5.71 -7.12 -3.38
C THR A 154 5.87 -7.29 -1.86
N SER A 155 5.34 -8.38 -1.35
CA SER A 155 5.53 -8.75 0.05
C SER A 155 6.81 -9.57 0.25
N TYR A 156 7.23 -9.73 1.52
CA TYR A 156 8.45 -10.49 1.81
C TYR A 156 8.23 -11.99 1.99
N ASN A 157 6.99 -12.41 2.22
CA ASN A 157 6.65 -13.82 2.45
C ASN A 157 6.78 -14.66 1.19
N LEU A 158 6.88 -15.97 1.39
CA LEU A 158 6.63 -16.92 0.31
C LEU A 158 5.11 -17.03 0.09
N LEU A 159 4.76 -17.36 -1.12
CA LEU A 159 3.41 -17.68 -1.56
C LEU A 159 3.44 -19.02 -2.29
N ASN A 160 2.83 -20.05 -1.69
CA ASN A 160 2.87 -21.41 -2.24
C ASN A 160 4.29 -21.89 -2.60
N GLY A 161 5.25 -21.62 -1.72
CA GLY A 161 6.64 -22.05 -1.85
C GLY A 161 7.57 -21.10 -2.62
N THR A 162 7.06 -20.00 -3.21
CA THR A 162 7.88 -19.05 -3.98
C THR A 162 7.80 -17.65 -3.37
N HIS A 163 8.92 -16.96 -3.23
CA HIS A 163 8.92 -15.56 -2.80
C HIS A 163 8.10 -14.69 -3.76
N THR A 164 7.26 -13.81 -3.22
CA THR A 164 6.35 -13.01 -4.05
C THR A 164 7.08 -12.17 -5.09
N ALA A 165 8.30 -11.72 -4.81
CA ALA A 165 9.13 -10.96 -5.75
C ALA A 165 9.61 -11.78 -6.96
N GLU A 166 9.64 -13.11 -6.84
CA GLU A 166 10.06 -14.05 -7.89
C GLU A 166 8.88 -14.83 -8.49
N HIS A 167 7.69 -14.61 -7.96
CA HIS A 167 6.52 -15.42 -8.30
C HIS A 167 5.90 -14.98 -9.62
N LYS A 168 6.31 -15.65 -10.71
CA LYS A 168 5.85 -15.34 -12.07
C LYS A 168 4.32 -15.32 -12.18
N GLY A 169 3.62 -16.34 -11.67
CA GLY A 169 2.15 -16.40 -11.74
C GLY A 169 1.47 -15.22 -11.01
N LEU A 170 2.07 -14.72 -9.93
CA LEU A 170 1.56 -13.56 -9.21
C LEU A 170 1.81 -12.26 -9.99
N ILE A 171 3.02 -12.05 -10.51
CA ILE A 171 3.43 -10.80 -11.13
C ILE A 171 3.00 -10.76 -12.60
N GLU A 172 3.41 -11.74 -13.41
CA GLU A 172 3.16 -11.68 -14.86
C GLU A 172 1.73 -12.08 -15.21
N ASP A 173 1.21 -13.18 -14.63
CA ASP A 173 -0.07 -13.69 -15.05
C ASP A 173 -1.22 -12.89 -14.41
N ILE A 174 -1.20 -12.65 -13.08
CA ILE A 174 -2.28 -11.93 -12.40
C ILE A 174 -2.11 -10.41 -12.52
N LEU A 175 -0.98 -9.85 -12.05
CA LEU A 175 -0.84 -8.39 -11.97
C LEU A 175 -0.72 -7.75 -13.35
N ARG A 176 0.16 -8.28 -14.22
CA ARG A 176 0.39 -7.73 -15.56
C ARG A 176 -0.73 -8.10 -16.52
N ALA A 177 -1.00 -9.40 -16.70
CA ALA A 177 -1.91 -9.87 -17.75
C ALA A 177 -3.39 -9.73 -17.36
N GLU A 178 -3.80 -10.18 -16.15
CA GLU A 178 -5.21 -10.14 -15.77
C GLU A 178 -5.67 -8.73 -15.34
N TYR A 179 -4.83 -7.97 -14.61
CA TYR A 179 -5.19 -6.63 -14.13
C TYR A 179 -4.70 -5.49 -15.03
N GLY A 180 -3.85 -5.79 -16.03
CA GLY A 180 -3.35 -4.79 -16.98
C GLY A 180 -2.42 -3.74 -16.35
N TYR A 181 -1.66 -4.12 -15.31
CA TYR A 181 -0.77 -3.19 -14.65
C TYR A 181 0.54 -2.99 -15.40
N GLU A 182 0.86 -1.75 -15.77
CA GLU A 182 2.08 -1.39 -16.52
C GLU A 182 3.13 -0.64 -15.68
N GLY A 183 2.78 -0.24 -14.44
CA GLY A 183 3.64 0.55 -13.57
C GLY A 183 4.85 -0.22 -12.99
N ILE A 184 5.53 0.40 -12.05
CA ILE A 184 6.73 -0.14 -11.40
C ILE A 184 6.33 -1.27 -10.42
N VAL A 185 7.05 -2.39 -10.47
CA VAL A 185 7.02 -3.41 -9.41
C VAL A 185 8.32 -3.34 -8.65
N MET A 186 8.22 -3.20 -7.32
CA MET A 186 9.37 -3.09 -6.42
C MET A 186 9.24 -4.03 -5.23
N THR A 187 10.31 -4.23 -4.47
CA THR A 187 10.33 -5.06 -3.27
C THR A 187 11.10 -4.37 -2.13
#